data_94335ce1c4880b46c5139e26f360cbc3
#
_entry.id   94335ce1c4880b46c5139e26f360cbc3
#
_cell.length_a   1.000
_cell.length_b   1.000
_cell.length_c   1.000
_cell.angle_alpha   90.00
_cell.angle_beta   90.00
_cell.angle_gamma   90.00
#
_symmetry.space_group_name_H-M   'P 1'
#
loop_
_entity.id
_entity.type
_entity.pdbx_description
1 polymer ?
#
loop_
_entity_poly.entity_id
_entity_poly.type
_entity_poly.pdbx_seq_one_letter_code
_entity_poly.pdbx_strand_id
1 'polypeptide(L)'
;MSKRKPPFPSPGKTYFELDIKKSRIAGLGAFATGKIPAKRKLGNMGGEIISYREAQKRVKQQPHNVLFMVEFDHEPIALDASVNGNALRHINHSCEPNTYMRRAYRQVEFYSLRPISKGEELTCDYGETHHDGKLPCRCGAKNCRGFI
;
A
#
# COMPACT_ATOMS: atom_id res chain seq x y z
N MET A 1 22.84 18.64 0.76
CA MET A 1 21.63 18.97 -0.02
C MET A 1 20.43 19.10 0.90
N SER A 2 19.68 20.17 0.73
CA SER A 2 18.45 20.35 1.52
C SER A 2 17.37 19.43 0.99
N LYS A 3 16.63 18.81 1.91
CA LYS A 3 15.47 17.99 1.55
C LYS A 3 14.33 18.89 1.06
N ARG A 4 13.62 18.38 0.07
CA ARG A 4 12.42 19.03 -0.45
C ARG A 4 11.37 19.15 0.64
N LYS A 5 10.73 20.31 0.77
CA LYS A 5 9.64 20.49 1.74
C LYS A 5 8.32 20.01 1.17
N PRO A 6 7.53 19.24 1.95
CA PRO A 6 6.19 18.84 1.52
C PRO A 6 5.27 20.06 1.34
N PRO A 7 4.24 19.98 0.45
CA PRO A 7 3.95 18.81 -0.36
C PRO A 7 4.76 18.74 -1.65
N PHE A 8 5.03 17.53 -2.12
CA PHE A 8 5.64 17.36 -3.44
C PHE A 8 5.21 16.02 -4.05
N PRO A 9 5.20 15.90 -5.40
CA PRO A 9 4.76 14.66 -6.03
C PRO A 9 5.76 13.53 -5.82
N SER A 10 5.24 12.31 -5.72
CA SER A 10 6.01 11.08 -5.71
C SER A 10 5.54 10.24 -6.90
N PRO A 11 6.27 10.27 -8.02
CA PRO A 11 5.86 9.53 -9.21
C PRO A 11 5.83 8.04 -8.97
N GLY A 12 4.72 7.40 -9.36
CA GLY A 12 4.60 5.96 -9.29
C GLY A 12 5.22 5.29 -10.51
N LYS A 13 5.58 4.01 -10.32
CA LYS A 13 6.08 3.17 -11.40
C LYS A 13 5.74 1.72 -11.09
N THR A 14 5.27 0.99 -12.10
CA THR A 14 5.03 -0.45 -11.98
C THR A 14 5.90 -1.18 -13.01
N TYR A 15 6.47 -2.30 -12.58
CA TYR A 15 7.30 -3.15 -13.45
C TYR A 15 6.56 -4.37 -13.96
N PHE A 16 5.38 -4.64 -13.40
CA PHE A 16 4.49 -5.73 -13.82
C PHE A 16 3.11 -5.16 -14.05
N GLU A 17 2.45 -5.60 -15.12
CA GLU A 17 1.07 -5.21 -15.38
C GLU A 17 0.16 -5.85 -14.33
N LEU A 18 -0.77 -5.06 -13.78
CA LEU A 18 -1.71 -5.49 -12.76
C LEU A 18 -3.14 -5.18 -13.20
N ASP A 19 -4.05 -6.13 -12.96
CA ASP A 19 -5.48 -5.90 -13.14
C ASP A 19 -6.06 -5.34 -11.86
N ILE A 20 -6.83 -4.27 -11.97
CA ILE A 20 -7.57 -3.70 -10.84
C ILE A 20 -9.02 -4.11 -10.99
N LYS A 21 -9.48 -4.93 -10.06
CA LYS A 21 -10.84 -5.46 -10.09
C LYS A 21 -11.35 -5.77 -8.69
N LYS A 22 -12.62 -6.12 -8.56
CA LYS A 22 -13.24 -6.40 -7.28
C LYS A 22 -12.50 -7.49 -6.52
N SER A 23 -12.21 -7.22 -5.25
CA SER A 23 -11.50 -8.11 -4.35
C SER A 23 -12.45 -8.79 -3.37
N ARG A 24 -12.09 -10.02 -2.95
CA ARG A 24 -12.79 -10.71 -1.86
C ARG A 24 -12.40 -10.14 -0.50
N ILE A 25 -11.24 -9.47 -0.42
CA ILE A 25 -10.73 -8.92 0.84
C ILE A 25 -11.42 -7.59 1.15
N ALA A 26 -11.30 -6.62 0.25
CA ALA A 26 -11.92 -5.31 0.41
C ALA A 26 -11.93 -4.57 -0.92
N GLY A 27 -13.04 -3.93 -1.27
CA GLY A 27 -13.19 -3.06 -2.41
C GLY A 27 -12.55 -3.59 -3.69
N LEU A 28 -11.63 -2.80 -4.26
CA LEU A 28 -10.82 -3.20 -5.41
C LEU A 28 -9.50 -3.77 -4.93
N GLY A 29 -8.96 -4.70 -5.70
CA GLY A 29 -7.65 -5.30 -5.45
C GLY A 29 -6.78 -5.26 -6.69
N ALA A 30 -5.50 -5.51 -6.53
CA ALA A 30 -4.53 -5.61 -7.61
C ALA A 30 -4.19 -7.08 -7.84
N PHE A 31 -4.35 -7.54 -9.09
CA PHE A 31 -4.18 -8.95 -9.46
C PHE A 31 -3.08 -9.09 -10.52
N ALA A 32 -2.28 -10.14 -10.39
CA ALA A 32 -1.23 -10.41 -11.37
C ALA A 32 -1.84 -10.83 -12.71
N THR A 33 -1.36 -10.21 -13.80
CA THR A 33 -1.79 -10.58 -15.15
C THR A 33 -0.93 -11.69 -15.75
N GLY A 34 0.19 -11.99 -15.11
CA GLY A 34 1.11 -13.06 -15.48
C GLY A 34 1.93 -13.46 -14.27
N LYS A 35 2.78 -14.45 -14.44
CA LYS A 35 3.64 -14.95 -13.37
C LYS A 35 4.64 -13.88 -12.93
N ILE A 36 4.76 -13.68 -11.61
CA ILE A 36 5.74 -12.78 -11.01
C ILE A 36 6.72 -13.64 -10.20
N PRO A 37 8.02 -13.60 -10.51
CA PRO A 37 9.01 -14.34 -9.72
C PRO A 37 9.15 -13.79 -8.30
N ALA A 38 9.69 -14.60 -7.39
CA ALA A 38 9.98 -14.19 -6.03
C ALA A 38 11.05 -13.08 -5.99
N LYS A 39 10.98 -12.24 -4.97
CA LYS A 39 11.98 -11.21 -4.66
C LYS A 39 12.25 -10.24 -5.80
N ARG A 40 11.20 -9.89 -6.50
CA ARG A 40 11.25 -8.89 -7.57
C ARG A 40 10.57 -7.60 -7.13
N LYS A 41 11.15 -6.49 -7.52
CA LYS A 41 10.52 -5.19 -7.31
C LYS A 41 9.29 -5.08 -8.20
N LEU A 42 8.14 -4.82 -7.58
CA LEU A 42 6.87 -4.62 -8.29
C LEU A 42 6.72 -3.19 -8.77
N GLY A 43 7.27 -2.25 -8.00
CA GLY A 43 7.22 -0.85 -8.36
C GLY A 43 7.30 0.10 -7.17
N ASN A 44 7.11 1.37 -7.46
CA ASN A 44 6.98 2.44 -6.47
C ASN A 44 5.53 2.92 -6.45
N MET A 45 4.96 3.08 -5.25
CA MET A 45 3.62 3.63 -5.11
C MET A 45 3.64 5.11 -5.46
N GLY A 46 2.75 5.52 -6.37
CA GLY A 46 2.57 6.91 -6.71
C GLY A 46 1.72 7.64 -5.71
N GLY A 47 1.90 8.95 -5.63
CA GLY A 47 1.10 9.78 -4.74
C GLY A 47 1.73 11.13 -4.49
N GLU A 48 1.36 11.73 -3.37
CA GLU A 48 1.86 13.02 -2.92
C GLU A 48 2.50 12.84 -1.54
N ILE A 49 3.74 13.33 -1.40
CA ILE A 49 4.40 13.36 -0.09
C ILE A 49 3.90 14.61 0.65
N ILE A 50 3.35 14.38 1.83
CA ILE A 50 2.77 15.42 2.68
C ILE A 50 3.38 15.34 4.08
N SER A 51 3.22 16.42 4.87
CA SER A 51 3.63 16.39 6.26
C SER A 51 2.75 15.42 7.07
N TYR A 52 3.28 14.90 8.15
CA TYR A 52 2.51 14.06 9.08
C TYR A 52 1.27 14.80 9.60
N ARG A 53 1.40 16.10 9.88
CA ARG A 53 0.28 16.93 10.32
C ARG A 53 -0.84 16.97 9.27
N GLU A 54 -0.48 17.18 8.00
CA GLU A 54 -1.46 17.18 6.91
C GLU A 54 -2.10 15.80 6.73
N ALA A 55 -1.30 14.73 6.88
CA ALA A 55 -1.82 13.37 6.80
C ALA A 55 -2.88 13.10 7.87
N GLN A 56 -2.61 13.50 9.12
CA GLN A 56 -3.58 13.35 10.21
C GLN A 56 -4.87 14.14 9.94
N LYS A 57 -4.74 15.34 9.38
CA LYS A 57 -5.90 16.16 9.02
C LYS A 57 -6.75 15.46 7.95
N ARG A 58 -6.13 14.91 6.91
CA ARG A 58 -6.84 14.20 5.84
C ARG A 58 -7.53 12.93 6.36
N VAL A 59 -6.89 12.20 7.25
CA VAL A 59 -7.46 11.01 7.89
C VAL A 59 -8.74 11.38 8.67
N LYS A 60 -8.70 12.46 9.45
CA LYS A 60 -9.86 12.91 10.22
C LYS A 60 -11.03 13.36 9.34
N GLN A 61 -10.73 13.93 8.17
CA GLN A 61 -11.77 14.40 7.25
C GLN A 61 -12.46 13.27 6.50
N GLN A 62 -11.86 12.09 6.43
CA GLN A 62 -12.39 10.95 5.68
C GLN A 62 -12.31 9.65 6.50
N PRO A 63 -12.94 9.59 7.68
CA PRO A 63 -12.76 8.44 8.59
C PRO A 63 -13.34 7.12 8.07
N HIS A 64 -14.26 7.15 7.10
CA HIS A 64 -14.91 5.96 6.56
C HIS A 64 -14.43 5.57 5.17
N ASN A 65 -13.56 6.37 4.56
CA ASN A 65 -13.04 6.08 3.23
C ASN A 65 -11.79 5.22 3.32
N VAL A 66 -11.56 4.44 2.27
CA VAL A 66 -10.31 3.73 2.11
C VAL A 66 -9.19 4.76 1.99
N LEU A 67 -8.30 4.72 2.94
CA LEU A 67 -7.20 5.64 3.00
C LEU A 67 -5.95 4.98 2.40
N PHE A 68 -5.43 5.61 1.37
CA PHE A 68 -4.18 5.17 0.75
C PHE A 68 -3.01 5.97 1.33
N MET A 69 -2.94 6.00 2.67
CA MET A 69 -1.97 6.81 3.40
C MET A 69 -0.89 5.92 3.99
N VAL A 70 0.37 6.19 3.66
CA VAL A 70 1.52 5.44 4.16
C VAL A 70 2.45 6.39 4.92
N GLU A 71 2.58 6.18 6.22
CA GLU A 71 3.48 6.98 7.05
C GLU A 71 4.90 6.45 6.99
N PHE A 72 5.88 7.36 7.10
CA PHE A 72 7.30 6.99 7.13
C PHE A 72 7.80 6.97 8.58
N ASP A 73 8.70 6.03 8.88
CA ASP A 73 9.15 5.82 10.27
C ASP A 73 10.19 6.82 10.75
N HIS A 74 11.01 7.34 9.83
CA HIS A 74 12.18 8.16 10.19
C HIS A 74 12.02 9.65 9.91
N GLU A 75 10.89 10.04 9.36
CA GLU A 75 10.57 11.44 9.08
C GLU A 75 9.08 11.69 9.33
N PRO A 76 8.70 12.92 9.76
CA PRO A 76 7.29 13.23 9.98
C PRO A 76 6.58 13.55 8.67
N ILE A 77 6.59 12.61 7.75
CA ILE A 77 5.95 12.71 6.43
C ILE A 77 5.16 11.44 6.13
N ALA A 78 4.28 11.54 5.14
CA ALA A 78 3.47 10.42 4.66
C ALA A 78 3.29 10.53 3.15
N LEU A 79 3.00 9.39 2.52
CA LEU A 79 2.58 9.34 1.12
C LEU A 79 1.06 9.20 1.08
N ASP A 80 0.39 10.13 0.41
CA ASP A 80 -1.04 10.02 0.13
C ASP A 80 -1.24 9.55 -1.31
N ALA A 81 -1.54 8.28 -1.47
CA ALA A 81 -1.72 7.65 -2.77
C ALA A 81 -3.11 7.90 -3.37
N SER A 82 -3.99 8.64 -2.68
CA SER A 82 -5.25 9.07 -3.28
C SER A 82 -5.04 10.19 -4.29
N VAL A 83 -3.89 10.88 -4.23
CA VAL A 83 -3.51 11.98 -5.12
C VAL A 83 -2.46 11.46 -6.11
N ASN A 84 -2.87 11.25 -7.36
CA ASN A 84 -1.99 10.73 -8.43
C ASN A 84 -1.34 9.38 -8.10
N GLY A 85 -2.09 8.51 -7.42
CA GLY A 85 -1.65 7.16 -7.12
C GLY A 85 -1.67 6.26 -8.36
N ASN A 86 -1.04 5.10 -8.23
CA ASN A 86 -1.03 4.08 -9.28
C ASN A 86 -1.67 2.77 -8.79
N ALA A 87 -1.57 1.71 -9.59
CA ALA A 87 -2.20 0.42 -9.29
C ALA A 87 -1.78 -0.16 -7.93
N LEU A 88 -0.58 0.14 -7.45
CA LEU A 88 -0.06 -0.40 -6.20
C LEU A 88 -0.89 0.02 -4.97
N ARG A 89 -1.62 1.13 -5.07
CA ARG A 89 -2.50 1.58 -3.97
C ARG A 89 -3.64 0.60 -3.69
N HIS A 90 -3.93 -0.30 -4.63
CA HIS A 90 -5.01 -1.28 -4.49
C HIS A 90 -4.53 -2.62 -3.91
N ILE A 91 -3.26 -2.72 -3.49
CA ILE A 91 -2.77 -3.92 -2.81
C ILE A 91 -3.40 -3.96 -1.42
N ASN A 92 -4.25 -4.96 -1.19
CA ASN A 92 -4.97 -5.11 0.06
C ASN A 92 -4.11 -5.78 1.14
N HIS A 93 -4.56 -5.66 2.39
CA HIS A 93 -3.90 -6.31 3.51
C HIS A 93 -4.17 -7.80 3.55
N SER A 94 -3.16 -8.58 3.89
CA SER A 94 -3.29 -9.97 4.30
C SER A 94 -2.34 -10.27 5.45
N CYS A 95 -2.80 -11.08 6.39
CA CYS A 95 -1.95 -11.59 7.47
C CYS A 95 -0.98 -12.67 6.97
N GLU A 96 -1.18 -13.16 5.75
CA GLU A 96 -0.29 -14.08 5.04
C GLU A 96 -0.01 -13.52 3.64
N PRO A 97 0.83 -12.48 3.56
CA PRO A 97 1.00 -11.71 2.32
C PRO A 97 1.91 -12.40 1.31
N ASN A 98 1.77 -12.01 0.04
CA ASN A 98 2.68 -12.41 -1.02
C ASN A 98 3.61 -11.28 -1.47
N THR A 99 3.45 -10.08 -0.91
CA THR A 99 4.36 -8.96 -1.14
C THR A 99 4.75 -8.31 0.19
N TYR A 100 5.79 -7.47 0.15
CA TYR A 100 6.08 -6.59 1.26
C TYR A 100 6.35 -5.17 0.79
N MET A 101 6.09 -4.23 1.69
CA MET A 101 6.27 -2.80 1.45
C MET A 101 7.58 -2.34 2.11
N ARG A 102 8.38 -1.60 1.36
CA ARG A 102 9.59 -0.96 1.89
C ARG A 102 9.40 0.56 1.83
N ARG A 103 9.55 1.20 2.98
CA ARG A 103 9.45 2.66 3.10
C ARG A 103 10.83 3.22 3.38
N ALA A 104 11.45 3.79 2.35
CA ALA A 104 12.81 4.32 2.46
C ALA A 104 13.03 5.41 1.42
N TYR A 105 13.90 6.36 1.73
CA TYR A 105 14.28 7.43 0.81
C TYR A 105 13.08 8.20 0.25
N ARG A 106 12.07 8.41 1.09
CA ARG A 106 10.81 9.09 0.73
C ARG A 106 10.05 8.39 -0.41
N GLN A 107 10.24 7.09 -0.53
CA GLN A 107 9.55 6.24 -1.49
C GLN A 107 8.90 5.04 -0.81
N VAL A 108 7.78 4.60 -1.36
CA VAL A 108 7.10 3.39 -0.93
C VAL A 108 7.24 2.37 -2.04
N GLU A 109 8.02 1.32 -1.78
CA GLU A 109 8.34 0.29 -2.76
C GLU A 109 7.65 -1.03 -2.39
N PHE A 110 7.27 -1.80 -3.39
CA PHE A 110 6.70 -3.14 -3.19
C PHE A 110 7.58 -4.19 -3.85
N TYR A 111 7.74 -5.32 -3.16
CA TYR A 111 8.54 -6.47 -3.62
C TYR A 111 7.74 -7.75 -3.41
N SER A 112 7.89 -8.73 -4.33
CA SER A 112 7.28 -10.04 -4.14
C SER A 112 8.06 -10.84 -3.09
N LEU A 113 7.32 -11.52 -2.18
CA LEU A 113 7.92 -12.41 -1.17
C LEU A 113 8.15 -13.81 -1.73
N ARG A 114 7.29 -14.24 -2.63
CA ARG A 114 7.31 -15.56 -3.25
C ARG A 114 6.83 -15.45 -4.69
N PRO A 115 6.93 -16.52 -5.49
CA PRO A 115 6.34 -16.50 -6.81
C PRO A 115 4.83 -16.25 -6.71
N ILE A 116 4.32 -15.39 -7.59
CA ILE A 116 2.90 -15.04 -7.65
C ILE A 116 2.37 -15.52 -8.99
N SER A 117 1.27 -16.25 -8.97
CA SER A 117 0.68 -16.83 -10.16
C SER A 117 -0.24 -15.83 -10.87
N LYS A 118 -0.40 -16.01 -12.19
CA LYS A 118 -1.39 -15.26 -12.96
C LYS A 118 -2.77 -15.37 -12.30
N GLY A 119 -3.44 -14.26 -12.12
CA GLY A 119 -4.77 -14.19 -11.50
C GLY A 119 -4.76 -14.12 -9.99
N GLU A 120 -3.61 -14.26 -9.35
CA GLU A 120 -3.50 -14.18 -7.89
C GLU A 120 -3.56 -12.71 -7.44
N GLU A 121 -4.28 -12.45 -6.36
CA GLU A 121 -4.33 -11.11 -5.78
C GLU A 121 -3.03 -10.80 -5.03
N LEU A 122 -2.47 -9.61 -5.27
CA LEU A 122 -1.32 -9.12 -4.52
C LEU A 122 -1.79 -8.59 -3.18
N THR A 123 -1.10 -8.99 -2.12
CA THR A 123 -1.42 -8.58 -0.75
C THR A 123 -0.14 -8.22 -0.01
N CYS A 124 -0.26 -7.35 0.99
CA CYS A 124 0.86 -7.06 1.89
C CYS A 124 0.36 -6.94 3.31
N ASP A 125 1.25 -7.13 4.28
CA ASP A 125 0.91 -6.91 5.67
C ASP A 125 1.07 -5.41 5.95
N TYR A 126 -0.03 -4.76 6.31
CA TYR A 126 -0.02 -3.32 6.60
C TYR A 126 0.67 -2.99 7.93
N GLY A 127 0.89 -4.00 8.79
CA GLY A 127 1.41 -3.77 10.12
C GLY A 127 0.40 -3.03 10.99
N GLU A 128 0.89 -2.04 11.74
CA GLU A 128 0.01 -1.17 12.50
C GLU A 128 -0.67 -0.18 11.56
N THR A 129 -1.98 -0.07 11.66
CA THR A 129 -2.77 0.85 10.84
C THR A 129 -3.33 1.98 11.70
N HIS A 130 -3.81 3.04 11.04
CA HIS A 130 -4.51 4.13 11.72
C HIS A 130 -5.86 3.69 12.29
N HIS A 131 -6.28 2.44 12.09
CA HIS A 131 -7.50 1.87 12.66
C HIS A 131 -7.30 1.32 14.07
N ASP A 132 -6.06 1.30 14.58
CA ASP A 132 -5.71 0.84 15.94
C ASP A 132 -6.26 -0.55 16.27
N GLY A 133 -6.25 -1.47 15.29
CA GLY A 133 -6.75 -2.81 15.49
C GLY A 133 -8.26 -2.93 15.58
N LYS A 134 -9.00 -1.90 15.18
CA LYS A 134 -10.47 -1.87 15.28
C LYS A 134 -11.19 -2.23 13.98
N LEU A 135 -10.46 -2.26 12.86
CA LEU A 135 -11.04 -2.62 11.57
C LEU A 135 -11.01 -4.14 11.41
N PRO A 136 -12.16 -4.80 11.14
CA PRO A 136 -12.17 -6.24 10.88
C PRO A 136 -11.33 -6.59 9.66
N CYS A 137 -10.48 -7.62 9.81
CA CYS A 137 -9.67 -8.13 8.71
C CYS A 137 -10.42 -9.24 7.98
N ARG A 138 -10.43 -9.19 6.66
CA ARG A 138 -11.11 -10.15 5.79
C ARG A 138 -10.15 -10.86 4.82
N CYS A 139 -8.87 -10.98 5.22
CA CYS A 139 -7.86 -11.56 4.33
C CYS A 139 -8.08 -13.05 4.04
N GLY A 140 -8.82 -13.76 4.89
CA GLY A 140 -9.10 -15.19 4.71
C GLY A 140 -7.95 -16.12 5.03
N ALA A 141 -6.83 -15.60 5.56
CA ALA A 141 -5.69 -16.42 5.93
C ALA A 141 -6.00 -17.25 7.17
N LYS A 142 -5.39 -18.44 7.27
CA LYS A 142 -5.56 -19.33 8.43
C LYS A 142 -5.05 -18.67 9.72
N ASN A 143 -3.98 -17.87 9.61
CA ASN A 143 -3.38 -17.13 10.73
C ASN A 143 -3.87 -15.69 10.80
N CYS A 144 -5.07 -15.42 10.28
CA CYS A 144 -5.64 -14.08 10.30
C CYS A 144 -5.76 -13.55 11.72
N ARG A 145 -5.30 -12.31 11.94
CA ARG A 145 -5.34 -11.67 13.26
C ARG A 145 -6.75 -11.19 13.66
N GLY A 146 -7.70 -11.21 12.72
CA GLY A 146 -9.06 -10.79 12.94
C GLY A 146 -9.31 -9.30 12.77
N PHE A 147 -8.37 -8.49 13.18
CA PHE A 147 -8.47 -7.03 13.11
C PHE A 147 -7.13 -6.41 12.69
N ILE A 148 -7.21 -5.22 12.11
CA ILE A 148 -6.05 -4.42 11.71
C ILE A 148 -6.21 -2.97 12.10
#